data_c835f61e68ae7ba2e890da1fc4c6069d
#
_entry.id   c835f61e68ae7ba2e890da1fc4c6069d
#
_cell.length_a   1.000
_cell.length_b   1.000
_cell.length_c   1.000
_cell.angle_alpha   90.00
_cell.angle_beta   90.00
_cell.angle_gamma   90.00
#
_symmetry.space_group_name_H-M   'P 1'
#
loop_
_entity.id
_entity.type
_entity.pdbx_description
1 polymer ?
#
loop_
_entity_poly.entity_id
_entity_poly.type
_entity_poly.pdbx_seq_one_letter_code
_entity_poly.pdbx_strand_id
1 'polypeptide(L)'
;EIAGDAGSHTLTMIKGAMSTLFGSTSLDAGNAQINELIATRGMSGMMDTIWLIICAMCFGGAMTAGGMLESITKVFTKLAKTRVSMVSSTVASGLFLNICTADQYISIILTGNMFRDIYDENGYEGRLLGRTTEDAVTVTSPLIPWNTCGMTQATILNVPTMVYFPYCFFNIISPLMSILVAVTGYSIVRKVTKPQEEKNEDSIE
;
A
#
# COMPACT_ATOMS: atom_id res chain seq x y z
N GLU A 1 -7.26 1.70 41.54
CA GLU A 1 -6.71 2.38 42.74
C GLU A 1 -5.48 3.21 42.37
N ILE A 2 -5.68 4.38 41.76
CA ILE A 2 -4.65 5.41 41.58
C ILE A 2 -5.17 6.64 42.33
N ALA A 3 -5.44 6.45 43.61
CA ALA A 3 -5.79 7.53 44.53
C ALA A 3 -4.72 7.58 45.63
N GLY A 4 -3.67 8.28 45.31
CA GLY A 4 -2.61 8.56 46.28
C GLY A 4 -1.90 9.85 45.95
N ASP A 5 -2.40 10.87 46.51
CA ASP A 5 -1.80 12.17 46.76
C ASP A 5 -2.44 13.36 46.05
N ALA A 6 -3.11 14.19 46.82
CA ALA A 6 -3.92 15.32 46.41
C ALA A 6 -3.08 16.51 45.84
N GLY A 7 -1.83 16.31 45.51
CA GLY A 7 -0.94 17.38 45.07
C GLY A 7 -0.90 17.62 43.54
N SER A 8 -1.44 16.74 42.71
CA SER A 8 -1.37 16.94 41.25
C SER A 8 -2.44 16.16 40.50
N HIS A 9 -3.66 16.63 40.56
CA HIS A 9 -4.76 16.11 39.74
C HIS A 9 -4.36 16.03 38.24
N THR A 10 -3.63 17.03 37.78
CA THR A 10 -3.11 17.09 36.39
C THR A 10 -2.08 16.00 36.11
N LEU A 11 -1.18 15.74 37.03
CA LEU A 11 -0.11 14.73 36.88
C LEU A 11 -0.70 13.32 36.91
N THR A 12 -1.72 13.11 37.72
CA THR A 12 -2.46 11.84 37.79
C THR A 12 -3.27 11.58 36.52
N MET A 13 -3.92 12.61 35.97
CA MET A 13 -4.61 12.53 34.68
C MET A 13 -3.64 12.23 33.53
N ILE A 14 -2.49 12.89 33.46
CA ILE A 14 -1.46 12.64 32.45
C ILE A 14 -0.91 11.22 32.56
N LYS A 15 -0.58 10.77 33.78
CA LYS A 15 -0.12 9.38 34.00
C LYS A 15 -1.19 8.36 33.61
N GLY A 16 -2.45 8.61 33.95
CA GLY A 16 -3.57 7.76 33.56
C GLY A 16 -3.73 7.69 32.04
N ALA A 17 -3.71 8.84 31.36
CA ALA A 17 -3.79 8.92 29.91
C ALA A 17 -2.61 8.21 29.23
N MET A 18 -1.39 8.42 29.70
CA MET A 18 -0.20 7.75 29.15
C MET A 18 -0.23 6.24 29.40
N SER A 19 -0.68 5.81 30.56
CA SER A 19 -0.84 4.38 30.88
C SER A 19 -1.90 3.72 29.97
N THR A 20 -2.99 4.42 29.70
CA THR A 20 -4.07 3.95 28.82
C THR A 20 -3.63 3.89 27.37
N LEU A 21 -2.83 4.84 26.90
CA LEU A 21 -2.29 4.85 25.53
C LEU A 21 -1.26 3.72 25.32
N PHE A 22 -0.44 3.45 26.31
CA PHE A 22 0.61 2.43 26.18
C PHE A 22 0.12 1.03 26.53
N GLY A 23 -0.62 0.88 27.62
CA GLY A 23 -1.08 -0.41 28.14
C GLY A 23 -2.43 -0.87 27.58
N SER A 24 -2.74 -2.12 27.85
CA SER A 24 -4.09 -2.64 27.59
C SER A 24 -5.07 -2.08 28.60
N THR A 25 -6.20 -1.57 28.13
CA THR A 25 -7.30 -1.13 28.98
C THR A 25 -8.48 -2.06 28.85
N SER A 26 -9.05 -2.48 29.98
CA SER A 26 -10.31 -3.18 30.04
C SER A 26 -11.22 -2.44 31.03
N LEU A 27 -12.39 -2.03 30.56
CA LEU A 27 -13.42 -1.43 31.38
C LEU A 27 -14.55 -2.44 31.53
N ASP A 28 -15.05 -2.63 32.75
CA ASP A 28 -16.21 -3.48 32.97
C ASP A 28 -17.49 -2.64 32.84
N ALA A 29 -18.15 -2.74 31.69
CA ALA A 29 -19.42 -2.08 31.39
C ALA A 29 -20.64 -2.97 31.72
N GLY A 30 -20.43 -4.11 32.40
CA GLY A 30 -21.51 -5.04 32.76
C GLY A 30 -22.08 -5.87 31.60
N ASN A 31 -21.55 -5.73 30.40
CA ASN A 31 -21.95 -6.50 29.22
C ASN A 31 -20.70 -7.02 28.50
N ALA A 32 -20.60 -8.34 28.32
CA ALA A 32 -19.43 -9.00 27.73
C ALA A 32 -19.10 -8.50 26.30
N GLN A 33 -20.11 -8.22 25.47
CA GLN A 33 -19.90 -7.69 24.11
C GLN A 33 -19.36 -6.26 24.12
N ILE A 34 -19.80 -5.43 25.07
CA ILE A 34 -19.32 -4.05 25.21
C ILE A 34 -17.90 -4.08 25.79
N ASN A 35 -17.63 -4.95 26.72
CA ASN A 35 -16.29 -5.11 27.32
C ASN A 35 -15.26 -5.52 26.27
N GLU A 36 -15.61 -6.40 25.34
CA GLU A 36 -14.74 -6.81 24.22
C GLU A 36 -14.48 -5.66 23.24
N LEU A 37 -15.48 -4.84 22.94
CA LEU A 37 -15.36 -3.67 22.06
C LEU A 37 -14.50 -2.54 22.67
N ILE A 38 -14.57 -2.35 23.99
CA ILE A 38 -13.83 -1.31 24.71
C ILE A 38 -12.42 -1.76 25.07
N ALA A 39 -12.16 -3.08 25.11
CA ALA A 39 -10.85 -3.63 25.38
C ALA A 39 -9.85 -3.24 24.29
N THR A 40 -8.92 -2.34 24.63
CA THR A 40 -7.84 -1.93 23.74
C THR A 40 -6.53 -2.56 24.19
N ARG A 41 -5.73 -3.04 23.23
CA ARG A 41 -4.39 -3.59 23.53
C ARG A 41 -3.34 -2.49 23.75
N GLY A 42 -3.69 -1.24 23.48
CA GLY A 42 -2.78 -0.11 23.54
C GLY A 42 -1.59 -0.24 22.57
N MET A 43 -0.62 0.64 22.73
CA MET A 43 0.61 0.61 21.93
C MET A 43 1.42 -0.67 22.16
N SER A 44 1.43 -1.20 23.40
CA SER A 44 2.16 -2.43 23.73
C SER A 44 1.64 -3.65 22.95
N GLY A 45 0.34 -3.71 22.68
CA GLY A 45 -0.24 -4.79 21.88
C GLY A 45 0.10 -4.73 20.39
N MET A 46 0.62 -3.59 19.92
CA MET A 46 1.08 -3.41 18.53
C MET A 46 2.58 -3.65 18.34
N MET A 47 3.33 -3.88 19.42
CA MET A 47 4.80 -4.02 19.35
C MET A 47 5.24 -5.20 18.48
N ASP A 48 4.53 -6.33 18.53
CA ASP A 48 4.82 -7.49 17.66
C ASP A 48 4.63 -7.15 16.18
N THR A 49 3.58 -6.39 15.86
CA THR A 49 3.32 -5.91 14.50
C THR A 49 4.41 -4.95 14.05
N ILE A 50 4.82 -4.01 14.89
CA ILE A 50 5.90 -3.05 14.59
C ILE A 50 7.21 -3.80 14.33
N TRP A 51 7.55 -4.79 15.16
CA TRP A 51 8.75 -5.60 15.00
C TRP A 51 8.75 -6.35 13.67
N LEU A 52 7.62 -6.93 13.32
CA LEU A 52 7.46 -7.67 12.07
C LEU A 52 7.55 -6.74 10.84
N ILE A 53 6.99 -5.52 10.93
CA ILE A 53 7.14 -4.48 9.91
C ILE A 53 8.61 -4.10 9.73
N ILE A 54 9.36 -3.87 10.80
CA ILE A 54 10.78 -3.53 10.74
C ILE A 54 11.56 -4.65 10.04
N CYS A 55 11.35 -5.90 10.40
CA CYS A 55 12.00 -7.04 9.75
C CYS A 55 11.67 -7.13 8.26
N ALA A 56 10.40 -6.96 7.90
CA ALA A 56 9.94 -6.98 6.51
C ALA A 56 10.56 -5.83 5.69
N MET A 57 10.61 -4.62 6.25
CA MET A 57 11.26 -3.47 5.61
C MET A 57 12.78 -3.65 5.45
N CYS A 58 13.47 -4.23 6.43
CA CYS A 58 14.87 -4.56 6.30
C CYS A 58 15.12 -5.56 5.16
N PHE A 59 14.29 -6.58 5.05
CA PHE A 59 14.37 -7.57 3.96
C PHE A 59 14.10 -6.93 2.59
N GLY A 60 13.00 -6.17 2.48
CA GLY A 60 12.64 -5.46 1.25
C GLY A 60 13.71 -4.44 0.83
N GLY A 61 14.26 -3.70 1.80
CA GLY A 61 15.36 -2.76 1.58
C GLY A 61 16.64 -3.45 1.08
N ALA A 62 17.01 -4.59 1.65
CA ALA A 62 18.16 -5.37 1.20
C ALA A 62 17.98 -5.89 -0.24
N MET A 63 16.78 -6.38 -0.59
CA MET A 63 16.46 -6.82 -1.95
C MET A 63 16.49 -5.67 -2.96
N THR A 64 16.02 -4.50 -2.58
CA THR A 64 16.06 -3.28 -3.40
C THR A 64 17.49 -2.82 -3.62
N ALA A 65 18.28 -2.71 -2.54
CA ALA A 65 19.68 -2.29 -2.60
C ALA A 65 20.55 -3.28 -3.42
N GLY A 66 20.23 -4.57 -3.38
CA GLY A 66 20.88 -5.60 -4.18
C GLY A 66 20.51 -5.58 -5.67
N GLY A 67 19.58 -4.72 -6.11
CA GLY A 67 19.12 -4.64 -7.50
C GLY A 67 18.35 -5.89 -7.99
N MET A 68 18.03 -6.81 -7.10
CA MET A 68 17.34 -8.06 -7.44
C MET A 68 15.92 -7.79 -7.95
N LEU A 69 15.20 -6.90 -7.28
CA LEU A 69 13.83 -6.51 -7.68
C LEU A 69 13.82 -5.87 -9.07
N GLU A 70 14.77 -4.98 -9.33
CA GLU A 70 14.92 -4.31 -10.62
C GLU A 70 15.24 -5.29 -11.75
N SER A 71 16.08 -6.27 -11.48
CA SER A 71 16.47 -7.29 -12.48
C SER A 71 15.28 -8.17 -12.87
N ILE A 72 14.44 -8.56 -11.93
CA ILE A 72 13.25 -9.38 -12.18
C ILE A 72 12.18 -8.56 -12.89
N THR A 73 11.94 -7.32 -12.45
CA THR A 73 10.91 -6.47 -13.04
C THR A 73 11.28 -6.00 -14.46
N LYS A 74 12.56 -5.95 -14.85
CA LYS A 74 12.98 -5.74 -16.25
C LYS A 74 12.43 -6.79 -17.23
N VAL A 75 12.10 -7.99 -16.76
CA VAL A 75 11.43 -8.99 -17.57
C VAL A 75 10.01 -8.55 -17.92
N PHE A 76 9.29 -7.98 -16.95
CA PHE A 76 7.93 -7.48 -17.17
C PHE A 76 7.90 -6.25 -18.09
N THR A 77 8.88 -5.35 -17.99
CA THR A 77 8.96 -4.19 -18.88
C THR A 77 9.23 -4.57 -20.33
N LYS A 78 10.01 -5.62 -20.58
CA LYS A 78 10.24 -6.15 -21.95
C LYS A 78 8.97 -6.73 -22.61
N LEU A 79 8.03 -7.21 -21.80
CA LEU A 79 6.75 -7.75 -22.29
C LEU A 79 5.74 -6.64 -22.64
N ALA A 80 5.95 -5.41 -22.20
CA ALA A 80 5.05 -4.28 -22.32
C ALA A 80 5.09 -3.64 -23.73
N LYS A 81 4.66 -4.37 -24.76
CA LYS A 81 4.68 -3.90 -26.17
C LYS A 81 3.33 -3.41 -26.69
N THR A 82 2.23 -3.91 -26.16
CA THR A 82 0.88 -3.50 -26.55
C THR A 82 0.16 -2.92 -25.34
N ARG A 83 -0.93 -2.17 -25.56
CA ARG A 83 -1.74 -1.58 -24.49
C ARG A 83 -2.11 -2.60 -23.42
N VAL A 84 -2.65 -3.73 -23.83
CA VAL A 84 -3.09 -4.80 -22.92
C VAL A 84 -1.89 -5.42 -22.22
N SER A 85 -0.84 -5.73 -22.96
CA SER A 85 0.40 -6.30 -22.40
C SER A 85 1.05 -5.34 -21.41
N MET A 86 1.04 -4.04 -21.67
CA MET A 86 1.59 -3.01 -20.81
C MET A 86 0.86 -2.94 -19.47
N VAL A 87 -0.47 -2.85 -19.50
CA VAL A 87 -1.29 -2.84 -18.28
C VAL A 87 -1.14 -4.17 -17.53
N SER A 88 -1.20 -5.31 -18.23
CA SER A 88 -1.02 -6.63 -17.59
C SER A 88 0.37 -6.79 -16.97
N SER A 89 1.42 -6.31 -17.63
CA SER A 89 2.79 -6.33 -17.08
C SER A 89 2.92 -5.41 -15.87
N THR A 90 2.28 -4.25 -15.88
CA THR A 90 2.25 -3.34 -14.73
C THR A 90 1.55 -3.99 -13.54
N VAL A 91 0.38 -4.61 -13.76
CA VAL A 91 -0.36 -5.35 -12.73
C VAL A 91 0.48 -6.48 -12.16
N ALA A 92 1.04 -7.33 -13.02
CA ALA A 92 1.85 -8.47 -12.60
C ALA A 92 3.11 -8.04 -11.84
N SER A 93 3.80 -7.00 -12.32
CA SER A 93 4.97 -6.42 -11.66
C SER A 93 4.61 -5.80 -10.31
N GLY A 94 3.51 -5.05 -10.24
CA GLY A 94 3.03 -4.45 -9.00
C GLY A 94 2.68 -5.49 -7.94
N LEU A 95 1.96 -6.55 -8.31
CA LEU A 95 1.65 -7.68 -7.44
C LEU A 95 2.92 -8.38 -6.95
N PHE A 96 3.85 -8.66 -7.86
CA PHE A 96 5.12 -9.29 -7.52
C PHE A 96 5.91 -8.44 -6.53
N LEU A 97 6.07 -7.15 -6.80
CA LEU A 97 6.76 -6.23 -5.90
C LEU A 97 6.07 -6.15 -4.54
N ASN A 98 4.75 -6.07 -4.52
CA ASN A 98 3.97 -6.00 -3.28
C ASN A 98 4.16 -7.23 -2.38
N ILE A 99 4.32 -8.40 -2.97
CA ILE A 99 4.64 -9.65 -2.26
C ILE A 99 6.08 -9.64 -1.74
N CYS A 100 7.04 -9.19 -2.57
CA CYS A 100 8.48 -9.27 -2.26
C CYS A 100 8.97 -8.16 -1.34
N THR A 101 8.48 -6.92 -1.47
CA THR A 101 8.90 -5.80 -0.63
C THR A 101 8.22 -5.79 0.72
N ALA A 102 7.10 -6.50 0.85
CA ALA A 102 6.22 -6.50 2.02
C ALA A 102 5.73 -5.09 2.42
N ASP A 103 5.88 -4.11 1.53
CA ASP A 103 5.49 -2.73 1.73
C ASP A 103 4.78 -2.15 0.51
N GLN A 104 3.62 -1.53 0.74
CA GLN A 104 2.79 -0.94 -0.29
C GLN A 104 3.46 0.26 -0.96
N TYR A 105 4.06 1.17 -0.17
CA TYR A 105 4.63 2.43 -0.69
C TYR A 105 5.82 2.18 -1.60
N ILE A 106 6.73 1.30 -1.18
CA ILE A 106 7.89 0.90 -1.98
C ILE A 106 7.43 0.27 -3.29
N SER A 107 6.44 -0.60 -3.24
CA SER A 107 5.89 -1.27 -4.42
C SER A 107 5.26 -0.30 -5.41
N ILE A 108 4.51 0.71 -4.94
CA ILE A 108 3.91 1.77 -5.79
C ILE A 108 5.02 2.58 -6.47
N ILE A 109 6.01 3.05 -5.70
CA ILE A 109 7.10 3.88 -6.21
C ILE A 109 7.92 3.12 -7.26
N LEU A 110 8.31 1.88 -6.97
CA LEU A 110 9.10 1.06 -7.90
C LEU A 110 8.31 0.77 -9.17
N THR A 111 7.06 0.33 -9.07
CA THR A 111 6.21 0.06 -10.23
C THR A 111 6.02 1.33 -11.06
N GLY A 112 5.70 2.46 -10.42
CA GLY A 112 5.51 3.74 -11.09
C GLY A 112 6.75 4.19 -11.84
N ASN A 113 7.91 4.16 -11.20
CA ASN A 113 9.19 4.57 -11.83
C ASN A 113 9.58 3.68 -13.01
N MET A 114 9.37 2.37 -12.89
CA MET A 114 9.77 1.42 -13.94
C MET A 114 8.91 1.50 -15.19
N PHE A 115 7.63 1.78 -15.07
CA PHE A 115 6.71 1.81 -16.21
C PHE A 115 6.46 3.21 -16.75
N ARG A 116 6.88 4.26 -16.05
CA ARG A 116 6.64 5.66 -16.43
C ARG A 116 7.06 5.95 -17.87
N ASP A 117 8.31 5.67 -18.20
CA ASP A 117 8.86 5.96 -19.53
C ASP A 117 8.15 5.16 -20.60
N ILE A 118 7.79 3.90 -20.33
CA ILE A 118 7.06 3.03 -21.27
C ILE A 118 5.69 3.60 -21.57
N TYR A 119 4.94 4.10 -20.57
CA TYR A 119 3.64 4.72 -20.78
C TYR A 119 3.78 6.04 -21.55
N ASP A 120 4.82 6.82 -21.25
CA ASP A 120 5.10 8.10 -21.91
C ASP A 120 5.49 7.90 -23.37
N GLU A 121 6.36 6.96 -23.70
CA GLU A 121 6.77 6.61 -25.05
C GLU A 121 5.61 6.09 -25.91
N ASN A 122 4.67 5.36 -25.30
CA ASN A 122 3.48 4.86 -25.98
C ASN A 122 2.32 5.89 -26.06
N GLY A 123 2.55 7.11 -25.58
CA GLY A 123 1.60 8.21 -25.66
C GLY A 123 0.40 8.08 -24.72
N TYR A 124 0.54 7.36 -23.62
CA TYR A 124 -0.50 7.27 -22.59
C TYR A 124 -0.26 8.29 -21.48
N GLU A 125 -1.36 8.76 -20.90
CA GLU A 125 -1.28 9.64 -19.73
C GLU A 125 -0.82 8.88 -18.49
N GLY A 126 -0.04 9.56 -17.62
CA GLY A 126 0.37 9.02 -16.32
C GLY A 126 -0.79 8.63 -15.42
N ARG A 127 -1.99 9.17 -15.67
CA ARG A 127 -3.23 8.76 -15.00
C ARG A 127 -3.55 7.28 -15.18
N LEU A 128 -3.29 6.72 -16.37
CA LEU A 128 -3.50 5.30 -16.62
C LEU A 128 -2.55 4.44 -15.80
N LEU A 129 -1.28 4.83 -15.72
CA LEU A 129 -0.28 4.16 -14.88
C LEU A 129 -0.67 4.24 -13.41
N GLY A 130 -0.99 5.44 -12.90
CA GLY A 130 -1.40 5.63 -11.51
C GLY A 130 -2.60 4.76 -11.13
N ARG A 131 -3.65 4.77 -11.95
CA ARG A 131 -4.83 3.92 -11.74
C ARG A 131 -4.46 2.43 -11.72
N THR A 132 -3.68 1.97 -12.69
CA THR A 132 -3.28 0.55 -12.77
C THR A 132 -2.46 0.14 -11.56
N THR A 133 -1.57 1.02 -11.09
CA THR A 133 -0.75 0.76 -9.89
C THR A 133 -1.60 0.71 -8.62
N GLU A 134 -2.56 1.63 -8.48
CA GLU A 134 -3.51 1.62 -7.35
C GLU A 134 -4.33 0.33 -7.33
N ASP A 135 -4.93 -0.04 -8.45
CA ASP A 135 -5.76 -1.24 -8.56
C ASP A 135 -4.96 -2.54 -8.33
N ALA A 136 -3.67 -2.55 -8.69
CA ALA A 136 -2.82 -3.72 -8.54
C ALA A 136 -2.14 -3.80 -7.16
N VAL A 137 -1.59 -2.69 -6.66
CA VAL A 137 -0.75 -2.68 -5.46
C VAL A 137 -1.57 -2.31 -4.23
N THR A 138 -2.19 -1.13 -4.24
CA THR A 138 -2.88 -0.60 -3.06
C THR A 138 -4.02 -1.49 -2.62
N VAL A 139 -4.87 -1.88 -3.58
CA VAL A 139 -6.05 -2.69 -3.29
C VAL A 139 -5.67 -4.11 -2.83
N THR A 140 -4.57 -4.69 -3.32
CA THR A 140 -4.18 -6.06 -2.97
C THR A 140 -3.28 -6.16 -1.74
N SER A 141 -2.66 -5.08 -1.30
CA SER A 141 -1.77 -5.06 -0.12
C SER A 141 -2.39 -5.69 1.14
N PRO A 142 -3.67 -5.44 1.48
CA PRO A 142 -4.30 -6.04 2.65
C PRO A 142 -4.47 -7.56 2.57
N LEU A 143 -4.34 -8.15 1.36
CA LEU A 143 -4.47 -9.60 1.15
C LEU A 143 -3.17 -10.35 1.45
N ILE A 144 -2.05 -9.67 1.58
CA ILE A 144 -0.74 -10.27 1.79
C ILE A 144 -0.42 -10.28 3.29
N PRO A 145 -0.30 -11.46 3.93
CA PRO A 145 -0.17 -11.55 5.39
C PRO A 145 1.05 -10.87 5.98
N TRP A 146 2.15 -10.81 5.24
CA TRP A 146 3.41 -10.18 5.67
C TRP A 146 3.60 -8.76 5.15
N ASN A 147 2.65 -8.23 4.39
CA ASN A 147 2.65 -6.84 3.98
C ASN A 147 2.21 -5.94 5.14
N THR A 148 2.76 -4.74 5.23
CA THR A 148 2.42 -3.75 6.27
C THR A 148 0.92 -3.52 6.41
N CYS A 149 0.19 -3.46 5.28
CA CYS A 149 -1.26 -3.31 5.26
C CYS A 149 -1.99 -4.56 5.77
N GLY A 150 -1.58 -5.75 5.32
CA GLY A 150 -2.20 -7.02 5.75
C GLY A 150 -2.02 -7.27 7.24
N MET A 151 -0.82 -7.00 7.77
CA MET A 151 -0.52 -7.12 9.20
C MET A 151 -1.34 -6.13 10.04
N THR A 152 -1.42 -4.88 9.61
CA THR A 152 -2.21 -3.85 10.30
C THR A 152 -3.69 -4.22 10.32
N GLN A 153 -4.24 -4.66 9.19
CA GLN A 153 -5.63 -5.11 9.11
C GLN A 153 -5.91 -6.32 10.01
N ALA A 154 -5.05 -7.32 9.97
CA ALA A 154 -5.19 -8.51 10.82
C ALA A 154 -5.14 -8.15 12.32
N THR A 155 -4.28 -7.21 12.69
CA THR A 155 -4.16 -6.74 14.09
C THR A 155 -5.39 -5.95 14.54
N ILE A 156 -5.90 -5.03 13.70
CA ILE A 156 -7.07 -4.20 14.03
C ILE A 156 -8.34 -5.06 14.10
N LEU A 157 -8.53 -5.94 13.12
CA LEU A 157 -9.70 -6.82 13.07
C LEU A 157 -9.62 -7.99 14.05
N ASN A 158 -8.45 -8.23 14.62
CA ASN A 158 -8.15 -9.41 15.44
C ASN A 158 -8.47 -10.75 14.72
N VAL A 159 -8.31 -10.75 13.39
CA VAL A 159 -8.60 -11.89 12.53
C VAL A 159 -7.42 -12.11 11.58
N PRO A 160 -6.86 -13.33 11.46
CA PRO A 160 -5.79 -13.62 10.52
C PRO A 160 -6.16 -13.32 9.07
N THR A 161 -5.20 -12.82 8.29
CA THR A 161 -5.41 -12.45 6.88
C THR A 161 -6.05 -13.57 6.06
N MET A 162 -5.64 -14.81 6.27
CA MET A 162 -6.17 -15.98 5.54
C MET A 162 -7.66 -16.25 5.79
N VAL A 163 -8.20 -15.76 6.91
CA VAL A 163 -9.62 -15.95 7.25
C VAL A 163 -10.50 -14.94 6.52
N TYR A 164 -10.09 -13.68 6.42
CA TYR A 164 -10.87 -12.67 5.70
C TYR A 164 -10.58 -12.62 4.19
N PHE A 165 -9.45 -13.18 3.73
CA PHE A 165 -9.05 -13.21 2.32
C PHE A 165 -10.17 -13.65 1.36
N PRO A 166 -10.91 -14.77 1.60
CA PRO A 166 -11.95 -15.22 0.68
C PRO A 166 -13.14 -14.27 0.54
N TYR A 167 -13.33 -13.36 1.48
CA TYR A 167 -14.44 -12.41 1.50
C TYR A 167 -14.08 -11.06 0.85
N CYS A 168 -12.81 -10.84 0.53
CA CYS A 168 -12.33 -9.61 -0.07
C CYS A 168 -12.48 -9.61 -1.60
N PHE A 169 -13.70 -9.80 -2.10
CA PHE A 169 -13.98 -9.89 -3.54
C PHE A 169 -13.52 -8.65 -4.31
N PHE A 170 -13.70 -7.47 -3.76
CA PHE A 170 -13.27 -6.23 -4.40
C PHE A 170 -11.76 -6.21 -4.62
N ASN A 171 -10.99 -6.59 -3.62
CA ASN A 171 -9.52 -6.58 -3.68
C ASN A 171 -8.97 -7.61 -4.68
N ILE A 172 -9.67 -8.75 -4.86
CA ILE A 172 -9.29 -9.79 -5.80
C ILE A 172 -9.69 -9.41 -7.24
N ILE A 173 -10.87 -8.80 -7.41
CA ILE A 173 -11.41 -8.49 -8.73
C ILE A 173 -10.77 -7.22 -9.31
N SER A 174 -10.36 -6.25 -8.49
CA SER A 174 -9.82 -4.96 -8.96
C SER A 174 -8.66 -5.08 -9.96
N PRO A 175 -7.60 -5.86 -9.72
CA PRO A 175 -6.53 -6.04 -10.71
C PRO A 175 -7.02 -6.65 -12.03
N LEU A 176 -7.99 -7.58 -11.96
CA LEU A 176 -8.58 -8.21 -13.13
C LEU A 176 -9.41 -7.20 -13.95
N MET A 177 -10.14 -6.32 -13.25
CA MET A 177 -10.91 -5.25 -13.90
C MET A 177 -10.00 -4.25 -14.61
N SER A 178 -8.85 -3.91 -14.07
CA SER A 178 -7.86 -3.06 -14.75
C SER A 178 -7.37 -3.68 -16.06
N ILE A 179 -7.13 -4.99 -16.08
CA ILE A 179 -6.76 -5.72 -17.30
C ILE A 179 -7.94 -5.72 -18.28
N LEU A 180 -9.16 -5.97 -17.83
CA LEU A 180 -10.36 -5.98 -18.65
C LEU A 180 -10.62 -4.59 -19.28
N VAL A 181 -10.45 -3.52 -18.53
CA VAL A 181 -10.52 -2.14 -19.04
C VAL A 181 -9.45 -1.89 -20.10
N ALA A 182 -8.25 -2.43 -19.94
CA ALA A 182 -7.21 -2.34 -20.97
C ALA A 182 -7.57 -3.09 -22.25
N VAL A 183 -8.26 -4.24 -22.16
CA VAL A 183 -8.75 -5.00 -23.32
C VAL A 183 -9.84 -4.24 -24.04
N THR A 184 -10.85 -3.75 -23.33
CA THR A 184 -11.98 -3.01 -23.94
C THR A 184 -11.58 -1.63 -24.45
N GLY A 185 -10.53 -1.03 -23.88
CA GLY A 185 -10.09 0.32 -24.23
C GLY A 185 -10.97 1.44 -23.66
N TYR A 186 -11.91 1.10 -22.80
CA TYR A 186 -12.82 2.07 -22.21
C TYR A 186 -12.07 3.06 -21.29
N SER A 187 -12.34 4.36 -21.49
CA SER A 187 -11.77 5.44 -20.66
C SER A 187 -10.23 5.54 -20.65
N ILE A 188 -9.54 5.01 -21.67
CA ILE A 188 -8.10 5.16 -21.82
C ILE A 188 -7.81 6.41 -22.65
N VAL A 189 -7.29 7.44 -21.98
CA VAL A 189 -6.94 8.72 -22.62
C VAL A 189 -5.49 8.65 -23.07
N ARG A 190 -5.25 8.98 -24.34
CA ARG A 190 -3.91 9.23 -24.87
C ARG A 190 -3.52 10.68 -24.64
N LYS A 191 -2.23 10.92 -24.46
CA LYS A 191 -1.69 12.28 -24.41
C LYS A 191 -2.08 13.00 -25.71
N VAL A 192 -2.74 14.14 -25.58
CA VAL A 192 -2.90 15.05 -26.71
C VAL A 192 -1.52 15.66 -26.94
N THR A 193 -0.84 15.25 -28.00
CA THR A 193 0.38 15.90 -28.45
C THR A 193 0.01 17.33 -28.84
N LYS A 194 0.28 18.31 -27.95
CA LYS A 194 0.27 19.70 -28.40
C LYS A 194 1.32 19.80 -29.49
N PRO A 195 1.00 20.39 -30.68
CA PRO A 195 2.03 20.73 -31.63
C PRO A 195 3.08 21.55 -30.90
N GLN A 196 4.36 21.18 -31.06
CA GLN A 196 5.44 22.03 -30.63
C GLN A 196 5.24 23.39 -31.30
N GLU A 197 4.91 24.42 -30.54
CA GLU A 197 5.13 25.79 -30.98
C GLU A 197 6.62 25.89 -31.25
N GLU A 198 6.93 25.92 -32.51
CA GLU A 198 8.24 26.17 -33.09
C GLU A 198 8.80 27.40 -32.38
N LYS A 199 9.85 27.22 -31.59
CA LYS A 199 10.71 28.30 -31.15
C LYS A 199 11.39 28.91 -32.37
N ASN A 200 10.63 29.70 -33.13
CA ASN A 200 11.17 30.73 -34.01
C ASN A 200 11.29 32.01 -33.24
N GLU A 201 12.28 32.07 -32.39
CA GLU A 201 12.85 33.32 -31.91
C GLU A 201 14.36 33.14 -31.84
N ASP A 202 15.02 33.33 -32.96
CA ASP A 202 16.38 33.82 -33.04
C ASP A 202 16.72 34.11 -34.50
N SER A 203 16.21 35.19 -34.97
CA SER A 203 16.84 35.93 -36.05
C SER A 203 16.18 37.31 -36.15
N ILE A 204 16.63 38.22 -35.33
CA ILE A 204 16.76 39.65 -35.66
C ILE A 204 17.63 40.29 -34.57
N GLU A 205 18.80 40.76 -35.07
CA GLU A 205 19.84 41.61 -34.54
C GLU A 205 20.99 40.99 -33.80
#